data_47ff3ad04c164b26f0e0915efdcf6574
#
_entry.id   47ff3ad04c164b26f0e0915efdcf6574
#
_cell.length_a   1.000
_cell.length_b   1.000
_cell.length_c   1.000
_cell.angle_alpha   90.00
_cell.angle_beta   90.00
_cell.angle_gamma   90.00
#
_symmetry.space_group_name_H-M   'P 1'
#
loop_
_entity.id
_entity.type
_entity.pdbx_description
1 polymer ?
#
loop_
_entity_poly.entity_id
_entity_poly.type
_entity_poly.pdbx_seq_one_letter_code
_entity_poly.pdbx_strand_id
1 'polypeptide(L)'
;EYWDTPERDSVKMDKLIKNGFQLLNVAKEDFIKLRYVYQVLRLAHYSGRYKDVISWYDKHMLYEQSTSPVKNLCTALKAGALFRTGQNKEAAYLFSKVFAASEDKRISNFLGFTWSVKRDEARADYLSLCKNDAEKATMLSLFAMNSLGSEVGTLKEIYKLNPANDALEVVAVREINKLEEKYLTPLLSQQKGGKALYFSWGDKVTDSAVAENIVMAKILMNFLHD
;
A
#
# COMPACT_ATOMS: atom_id res chain seq x y z
N GLU A 1 29.23 4.65 -10.50
CA GLU A 1 27.98 5.03 -11.18
C GLU A 1 26.80 4.90 -10.22
N TYR A 2 25.77 5.77 -10.38
CA TYR A 2 24.73 6.03 -9.37
C TYR A 2 23.79 4.82 -9.08
N TRP A 3 23.87 3.75 -9.86
CA TRP A 3 22.99 2.59 -9.80
C TRP A 3 23.69 1.27 -9.47
N ASP A 4 24.99 1.31 -9.20
CA ASP A 4 25.70 0.10 -8.79
C ASP A 4 25.26 -0.32 -7.40
N THR A 5 24.51 -1.39 -7.34
CA THR A 5 24.21 -2.03 -6.04
C THR A 5 25.49 -2.65 -5.52
N PRO A 6 25.95 -2.28 -4.32
CA PRO A 6 27.17 -2.87 -3.76
C PRO A 6 27.03 -4.39 -3.68
N GLU A 7 28.11 -5.10 -4.05
CA GLU A 7 28.15 -6.55 -3.92
C GLU A 7 27.82 -6.96 -2.48
N ARG A 8 26.86 -7.85 -2.36
CA ARG A 8 26.41 -8.34 -1.05
C ARG A 8 27.26 -9.53 -0.65
N ASP A 9 28.01 -9.39 0.42
CA ASP A 9 28.78 -10.47 1.03
C ASP A 9 27.82 -11.47 1.71
N SER A 10 27.39 -12.48 0.95
CA SER A 10 26.47 -13.51 1.42
C SER A 10 27.04 -14.32 2.57
N VAL A 11 28.35 -14.59 2.58
CA VAL A 11 29.03 -15.34 3.65
C VAL A 11 28.97 -14.56 4.97
N LYS A 12 29.26 -13.27 4.91
CA LYS A 12 29.16 -12.38 6.07
C LYS A 12 27.72 -12.26 6.57
N MET A 13 26.75 -12.15 5.66
CA MET A 13 25.33 -12.10 6.03
C MET A 13 24.88 -13.39 6.71
N ASP A 14 25.26 -14.56 6.22
CA ASP A 14 24.95 -15.86 6.82
C ASP A 14 25.54 -15.99 8.23
N LYS A 15 26.78 -15.53 8.42
CA LYS A 15 27.42 -15.50 9.75
C LYS A 15 26.65 -14.60 10.71
N LEU A 16 26.21 -13.42 10.26
CA LEU A 16 25.42 -12.50 11.07
C LEU A 16 24.03 -13.08 11.39
N ILE A 17 23.38 -13.77 10.48
CA ILE A 17 22.11 -14.47 10.70
C ILE A 17 22.27 -15.54 11.78
N LYS A 18 23.31 -16.39 11.70
CA LYS A 18 23.60 -17.39 12.73
C LYS A 18 23.81 -16.77 14.09
N ASN A 19 24.61 -15.72 14.17
CA ASN A 19 24.82 -14.98 15.42
C ASN A 19 23.52 -14.37 15.94
N GLY A 20 22.69 -13.80 15.08
CA GLY A 20 21.39 -13.25 15.42
C GLY A 20 20.48 -14.27 16.09
N PHE A 21 20.43 -15.52 15.58
CA PHE A 21 19.67 -16.60 16.22
C PHE A 21 20.26 -17.05 17.55
N GLN A 22 21.58 -17.09 17.68
CA GLN A 22 22.21 -17.41 18.96
C GLN A 22 21.84 -16.36 20.04
N LEU A 23 21.88 -15.07 19.68
CA LEU A 23 21.50 -13.97 20.57
C LEU A 23 20.01 -13.96 20.87
N LEU A 24 19.15 -14.28 19.89
CA LEU A 24 17.71 -14.45 20.09
C LEU A 24 17.40 -15.52 21.14
N ASN A 25 18.11 -16.66 21.09
CA ASN A 25 17.88 -17.78 22.01
C ASN A 25 18.28 -17.46 23.46
N VAL A 26 19.25 -16.58 23.69
CA VAL A 26 19.71 -16.20 25.03
C VAL A 26 19.05 -14.92 25.54
N ALA A 27 18.41 -14.14 24.68
CA ALA A 27 17.70 -12.94 25.07
C ALA A 27 16.53 -13.28 25.99
N LYS A 28 16.37 -12.53 27.08
CA LYS A 28 15.27 -12.73 28.03
C LYS A 28 14.07 -11.83 27.69
N GLU A 29 14.33 -10.58 27.41
CA GLU A 29 13.32 -9.55 27.19
C GLU A 29 12.71 -9.67 25.79
N ASP A 30 11.39 -9.71 25.70
CA ASP A 30 10.65 -9.82 24.43
C ASP A 30 10.93 -8.67 23.46
N PHE A 31 11.12 -7.47 24.00
CA PHE A 31 11.54 -6.31 23.24
C PHE A 31 12.90 -6.51 22.54
N ILE A 32 13.85 -7.17 23.18
CA ILE A 32 15.17 -7.49 22.61
C ILE A 32 15.04 -8.64 21.60
N LYS A 33 14.25 -9.68 21.93
CA LYS A 33 13.98 -10.79 21.01
C LYS A 33 13.39 -10.29 19.68
N LEU A 34 12.39 -9.40 19.74
CA LEU A 34 11.77 -8.83 18.55
C LEU A 34 12.78 -8.08 17.66
N ARG A 35 13.76 -7.40 18.25
CA ARG A 35 14.83 -6.73 17.49
C ARG A 35 15.76 -7.73 16.81
N TYR A 36 16.11 -8.84 17.47
CA TYR A 36 16.91 -9.88 16.85
C TYR A 36 16.13 -10.54 15.70
N VAL A 37 14.85 -10.84 15.89
CA VAL A 37 13.97 -11.35 14.81
C VAL A 37 14.00 -10.38 13.62
N TYR A 38 13.80 -9.09 13.85
CA TYR A 38 13.86 -8.08 12.79
C TYR A 38 15.20 -8.09 12.04
N GLN A 39 16.32 -8.10 12.73
CA GLN A 39 17.65 -8.08 12.09
C GLN A 39 17.90 -9.34 11.27
N VAL A 40 17.51 -10.51 11.79
CA VAL A 40 17.63 -11.79 11.06
C VAL A 40 16.75 -11.78 9.80
N LEU A 41 15.49 -11.37 9.91
CA LEU A 41 14.59 -11.27 8.76
C LEU A 41 15.11 -10.27 7.72
N ARG A 42 15.64 -9.12 8.18
CA ARG A 42 16.20 -8.09 7.30
C ARG A 42 17.41 -8.61 6.54
N LEU A 43 18.37 -9.25 7.21
CA LEU A 43 19.54 -9.85 6.58
C LEU A 43 19.16 -10.93 5.56
N ALA A 44 18.23 -11.82 5.92
CA ALA A 44 17.72 -12.85 5.02
C ALA A 44 17.04 -12.26 3.79
N HIS A 45 16.21 -11.22 3.98
CA HIS A 45 15.54 -10.54 2.88
C HIS A 45 16.55 -9.91 1.91
N TYR A 46 17.58 -9.22 2.43
CA TYR A 46 18.62 -8.61 1.61
C TYR A 46 19.55 -9.66 0.95
N SER A 47 19.65 -10.87 1.52
CA SER A 47 20.38 -12.01 0.92
C SER A 47 19.53 -12.75 -0.13
N GLY A 48 18.29 -12.35 -0.41
CA GLY A 48 17.39 -13.04 -1.33
C GLY A 48 16.79 -14.34 -0.78
N ARG A 49 16.92 -14.61 0.53
CA ARG A 49 16.41 -15.81 1.20
C ARG A 49 14.94 -15.66 1.58
N TYR A 50 14.09 -15.33 0.60
CA TYR A 50 12.69 -14.95 0.84
C TYR A 50 11.85 -16.06 1.49
N LYS A 51 12.07 -17.32 1.12
CA LYS A 51 11.38 -18.47 1.75
C LYS A 51 11.72 -18.58 3.24
N ASP A 52 12.97 -18.31 3.60
CA ASP A 52 13.42 -18.32 5.00
C ASP A 52 12.78 -17.16 5.77
N VAL A 53 12.69 -15.97 5.17
CA VAL A 53 12.00 -14.82 5.78
C VAL A 53 10.56 -15.17 6.15
N ILE A 54 9.81 -15.81 5.24
CA ILE A 54 8.42 -16.22 5.47
C ILE A 54 8.37 -17.22 6.62
N SER A 55 9.14 -18.30 6.54
CA SER A 55 9.18 -19.36 7.55
C SER A 55 9.61 -18.86 8.93
N TRP A 56 10.65 -18.05 8.99
CA TRP A 56 11.15 -17.51 10.27
C TRP A 56 10.22 -16.49 10.87
N TYR A 57 9.57 -15.65 10.04
CA TYR A 57 8.52 -14.77 10.53
C TYR A 57 7.41 -15.58 11.21
N ASP A 58 6.87 -16.61 10.54
CA ASP A 58 5.78 -17.42 11.07
C ASP A 58 6.16 -18.15 12.35
N LYS A 59 7.42 -18.60 12.45
CA LYS A 59 7.95 -19.27 13.63
C LYS A 59 8.21 -18.35 14.83
N HIS A 60 8.67 -17.13 14.58
CA HIS A 60 9.22 -16.27 15.64
C HIS A 60 8.36 -15.05 15.94
N MET A 61 7.34 -14.72 15.11
CA MET A 61 6.43 -13.62 15.39
C MET A 61 5.30 -14.02 16.35
N LEU A 62 5.70 -14.52 17.53
CA LEU A 62 4.78 -14.83 18.65
C LEU A 62 4.29 -13.56 19.37
N TYR A 63 4.71 -12.37 18.92
CA TYR A 63 4.47 -11.07 19.57
C TYR A 63 3.34 -10.31 18.90
N GLU A 64 2.24 -10.96 18.55
CA GLU A 64 1.10 -10.31 17.87
C GLU A 64 0.53 -9.11 18.64
N GLN A 65 0.59 -9.14 19.96
CA GLN A 65 0.10 -8.06 20.84
C GLN A 65 1.12 -6.95 21.08
N SER A 66 2.34 -7.04 20.53
CA SER A 66 3.34 -5.99 20.70
C SER A 66 2.91 -4.69 20.01
N THR A 67 2.97 -3.59 20.73
CA THR A 67 2.77 -2.22 20.20
C THR A 67 4.04 -1.65 19.57
N SER A 68 5.15 -2.40 19.59
CA SER A 68 6.43 -1.95 19.03
C SER A 68 6.34 -1.75 17.51
N PRO A 69 6.81 -0.62 16.98
CA PRO A 69 6.88 -0.39 15.53
C PRO A 69 7.77 -1.42 14.80
N VAL A 70 8.68 -2.09 15.51
CA VAL A 70 9.52 -3.15 14.94
C VAL A 70 8.70 -4.33 14.43
N LYS A 71 7.53 -4.61 15.03
CA LYS A 71 6.58 -5.62 14.53
C LYS A 71 6.14 -5.29 13.10
N ASN A 72 5.78 -4.03 12.84
CA ASN A 72 5.36 -3.59 11.51
C ASN A 72 6.50 -3.70 10.49
N LEU A 73 7.74 -3.45 10.90
CA LEU A 73 8.92 -3.66 10.06
C LEU A 73 9.12 -5.14 9.69
N CYS A 74 8.94 -6.06 10.65
CA CYS A 74 8.98 -7.50 10.38
C CYS A 74 7.88 -7.92 9.40
N THR A 75 6.66 -7.41 9.59
CA THR A 75 5.53 -7.70 8.71
C THR A 75 5.76 -7.18 7.28
N ALA A 76 6.33 -5.98 7.12
CA ALA A 76 6.70 -5.44 5.82
C ALA A 76 7.77 -6.28 5.11
N LEU A 77 8.76 -6.83 5.86
CA LEU A 77 9.75 -7.76 5.29
C LEU A 77 9.12 -9.06 4.82
N LYS A 78 8.17 -9.63 5.59
CA LYS A 78 7.41 -10.81 5.15
C LYS A 78 6.59 -10.49 3.89
N ALA A 79 5.89 -9.35 3.86
CA ALA A 79 5.13 -8.93 2.68
C ALA A 79 6.02 -8.84 1.44
N GLY A 80 7.20 -8.21 1.56
CA GLY A 80 8.18 -8.15 0.49
C GLY A 80 8.67 -9.52 0.04
N ALA A 81 8.88 -10.45 0.97
CA ALA A 81 9.28 -11.82 0.66
C ALA A 81 8.18 -12.61 -0.05
N LEU A 82 6.92 -12.46 0.36
CA LEU A 82 5.75 -13.04 -0.31
C LEU A 82 5.63 -12.52 -1.76
N PHE A 83 5.78 -11.21 -1.96
CA PHE A 83 5.81 -10.63 -3.30
C PHE A 83 6.91 -11.25 -4.17
N ARG A 84 8.14 -11.37 -3.64
CA ARG A 84 9.28 -11.97 -4.35
C ARG A 84 9.12 -13.46 -4.64
N THR A 85 8.23 -14.15 -3.94
CA THR A 85 7.91 -15.58 -4.15
C THR A 85 6.61 -15.80 -4.90
N GLY A 86 5.98 -14.73 -5.43
CA GLY A 86 4.78 -14.81 -6.26
C GLY A 86 3.46 -14.93 -5.50
N GLN A 87 3.48 -14.82 -4.17
CA GLN A 87 2.29 -14.85 -3.30
C GLN A 87 1.73 -13.41 -3.16
N ASN A 88 1.20 -12.90 -4.28
CA ASN A 88 0.92 -11.48 -4.44
C ASN A 88 -0.28 -10.99 -3.61
N LYS A 89 -1.33 -11.82 -3.46
CA LYS A 89 -2.54 -11.46 -2.69
C LYS A 89 -2.21 -11.32 -1.19
N GLU A 90 -1.49 -12.28 -0.65
CA GLU A 90 -1.00 -12.27 0.73
C GLU A 90 -0.02 -11.11 0.98
N ALA A 91 0.84 -10.81 0.00
CA ALA A 91 1.75 -9.67 0.07
C ALA A 91 0.96 -8.36 0.14
N ALA A 92 0.00 -8.15 -0.78
CA ALA A 92 -0.86 -6.97 -0.78
C ALA A 92 -1.62 -6.81 0.54
N TYR A 93 -2.18 -7.89 1.08
CA TYR A 93 -2.86 -7.87 2.36
C TYR A 93 -1.94 -7.45 3.51
N LEU A 94 -0.73 -8.01 3.60
CA LEU A 94 0.20 -7.60 4.67
C LEU A 94 0.71 -6.17 4.49
N PHE A 95 0.94 -5.71 3.26
CA PHE A 95 1.27 -4.31 3.00
C PHE A 95 0.16 -3.36 3.43
N SER A 96 -1.12 -3.71 3.18
CA SER A 96 -2.26 -2.90 3.63
C SER A 96 -2.34 -2.81 5.16
N LYS A 97 -2.04 -3.90 5.86
CA LYS A 97 -1.98 -3.90 7.34
C LYS A 97 -0.89 -2.98 7.89
N VAL A 98 0.30 -3.02 7.29
CA VAL A 98 1.40 -2.14 7.74
C VAL A 98 1.11 -0.69 7.38
N PHE A 99 0.48 -0.43 6.23
CA PHE A 99 0.02 0.91 5.85
C PHE A 99 -0.89 1.52 6.92
N ALA A 100 -1.88 0.75 7.41
CA ALA A 100 -2.78 1.22 8.46
C ALA A 100 -2.07 1.42 9.81
N ALA A 101 -1.12 0.53 10.15
CA ALA A 101 -0.53 0.47 11.48
C ALA A 101 0.72 1.37 11.68
N SER A 102 1.29 1.93 10.61
CA SER A 102 2.57 2.66 10.69
C SER A 102 2.62 3.83 9.74
N GLU A 103 2.44 5.02 10.26
CA GLU A 103 2.46 6.27 9.50
C GLU A 103 3.78 6.46 8.74
N ASP A 104 4.92 6.29 9.41
CA ASP A 104 6.27 6.40 8.82
C ASP A 104 6.51 5.43 7.66
N LYS A 105 5.69 4.38 7.53
CA LYS A 105 5.84 3.34 6.51
C LYS A 105 4.73 3.34 5.47
N ARG A 106 3.81 4.30 5.50
CA ARG A 106 2.69 4.39 4.55
C ARG A 106 3.16 4.40 3.11
N ILE A 107 4.09 5.26 2.74
CA ILE A 107 4.56 5.37 1.35
C ILE A 107 5.17 4.05 0.85
N SER A 108 6.10 3.47 1.61
CA SER A 108 6.77 2.23 1.19
C SER A 108 5.81 1.04 1.09
N ASN A 109 4.81 0.97 1.97
CA ASN A 109 3.83 -0.11 1.95
C ASN A 109 2.72 0.13 0.91
N PHE A 110 2.38 1.36 0.59
CA PHE A 110 1.55 1.69 -0.57
C PHE A 110 2.21 1.23 -1.87
N LEU A 111 3.50 1.53 -2.06
CA LEU A 111 4.25 1.06 -3.23
C LEU A 111 4.32 -0.47 -3.27
N GLY A 112 4.59 -1.12 -2.14
CA GLY A 112 4.59 -2.59 -2.04
C GLY A 112 3.23 -3.20 -2.40
N PHE A 113 2.14 -2.61 -1.92
CA PHE A 113 0.77 -2.97 -2.30
C PHE A 113 0.55 -2.84 -3.80
N THR A 114 0.89 -1.68 -4.37
CA THR A 114 0.71 -1.39 -5.80
C THR A 114 1.44 -2.39 -6.69
N TRP A 115 2.66 -2.79 -6.33
CA TRP A 115 3.43 -3.80 -7.07
C TRP A 115 2.87 -5.21 -6.91
N SER A 116 2.18 -5.49 -5.80
CA SER A 116 1.60 -6.80 -5.52
C SER A 116 0.26 -7.02 -6.20
N VAL A 117 -0.44 -5.94 -6.57
CA VAL A 117 -1.74 -6.03 -7.23
C VAL A 117 -1.56 -6.27 -8.73
N LYS A 118 -2.18 -7.33 -9.25
CA LYS A 118 -2.20 -7.64 -10.68
C LYS A 118 -3.47 -7.08 -11.33
N ARG A 119 -3.32 -6.58 -12.57
CA ARG A 119 -4.41 -5.93 -13.32
C ARG A 119 -5.52 -6.90 -13.74
N ASP A 120 -5.19 -8.15 -13.93
CA ASP A 120 -6.07 -9.24 -14.38
C ASP A 120 -6.77 -9.97 -13.23
N GLU A 121 -6.46 -9.64 -11.98
CA GLU A 121 -7.08 -10.24 -10.79
C GLU A 121 -8.20 -9.33 -10.24
N ALA A 122 -9.31 -9.96 -9.81
CA ALA A 122 -10.43 -9.24 -9.23
C ALA A 122 -10.09 -8.68 -7.84
N ARG A 123 -10.51 -7.43 -7.55
CA ARG A 123 -10.36 -6.83 -6.20
C ARG A 123 -10.94 -7.70 -5.10
N ALA A 124 -12.06 -8.39 -5.38
CA ALA A 124 -12.72 -9.27 -4.44
C ALA A 124 -11.81 -10.38 -3.89
N ASP A 125 -10.89 -10.87 -4.70
CA ASP A 125 -9.94 -11.90 -4.28
C ASP A 125 -8.98 -11.39 -3.19
N TYR A 126 -8.54 -10.14 -3.31
CA TYR A 126 -7.69 -9.48 -2.31
C TYR A 126 -8.50 -9.17 -1.04
N LEU A 127 -9.71 -8.64 -1.20
CA LEU A 127 -10.60 -8.30 -0.08
C LEU A 127 -11.05 -9.53 0.72
N SER A 128 -11.06 -10.72 0.11
CA SER A 128 -11.39 -11.97 0.80
C SER A 128 -10.42 -12.33 1.94
N LEU A 129 -9.20 -11.78 1.91
CA LEU A 129 -8.20 -11.96 2.96
C LEU A 129 -8.43 -11.06 4.18
N CYS A 130 -9.23 -10.01 4.04
CA CYS A 130 -9.53 -9.07 5.11
C CYS A 130 -10.43 -9.73 6.18
N LYS A 131 -10.06 -9.54 7.45
CA LYS A 131 -10.72 -10.18 8.60
C LYS A 131 -11.89 -9.36 9.16
N ASN A 132 -11.94 -8.06 8.85
CA ASN A 132 -12.95 -7.12 9.35
C ASN A 132 -13.12 -5.93 8.40
N ASP A 133 -14.11 -5.09 8.69
CA ASP A 133 -14.47 -3.94 7.86
C ASP A 133 -13.39 -2.86 7.83
N ALA A 134 -12.64 -2.66 8.92
CA ALA A 134 -11.54 -1.69 8.93
C ALA A 134 -10.39 -2.12 7.99
N GLU A 135 -10.05 -3.40 7.94
CA GLU A 135 -9.07 -3.92 6.99
C GLU A 135 -9.56 -3.81 5.54
N LYS A 136 -10.86 -4.10 5.28
CA LYS A 136 -11.46 -3.90 3.96
C LYS A 136 -11.43 -2.44 3.53
N ALA A 137 -11.83 -1.53 4.39
CA ALA A 137 -11.80 -0.09 4.14
C ALA A 137 -10.39 0.39 3.77
N THR A 138 -9.37 -0.04 4.52
CA THR A 138 -7.97 0.30 4.22
C THR A 138 -7.54 -0.25 2.87
N MET A 139 -7.85 -1.50 2.56
CA MET A 139 -7.46 -2.12 1.28
C MET A 139 -8.18 -1.45 0.10
N LEU A 140 -9.46 -1.12 0.24
CA LEU A 140 -10.22 -0.34 -0.75
C LEU A 140 -9.62 1.04 -0.97
N SER A 141 -9.16 1.71 0.09
CA SER A 141 -8.48 3.01 -0.02
C SER A 141 -7.20 2.90 -0.85
N LEU A 142 -6.40 1.84 -0.65
CA LEU A 142 -5.19 1.61 -1.43
C LEU A 142 -5.52 1.34 -2.91
N PHE A 143 -6.58 0.59 -3.21
CA PHE A 143 -7.05 0.41 -4.58
C PHE A 143 -7.49 1.73 -5.21
N ALA A 144 -8.28 2.53 -4.49
CA ALA A 144 -8.77 3.82 -4.97
C ALA A 144 -7.64 4.81 -5.23
N MET A 145 -6.63 4.86 -4.34
CA MET A 145 -5.45 5.70 -4.53
C MET A 145 -4.59 5.27 -5.72
N ASN A 146 -4.60 3.99 -6.09
CA ASN A 146 -3.84 3.47 -7.24
C ASN A 146 -4.62 3.56 -8.56
N SER A 147 -5.91 3.85 -8.53
CA SER A 147 -6.79 3.90 -9.70
C SER A 147 -6.72 5.25 -10.41
N LEU A 148 -6.71 5.22 -11.75
CA LEU A 148 -6.86 6.41 -12.61
C LEU A 148 -8.32 6.71 -12.96
N GLY A 149 -9.22 5.72 -12.81
CA GLY A 149 -10.66 5.86 -13.02
C GLY A 149 -11.37 6.52 -11.83
N SER A 150 -12.67 6.79 -11.98
CA SER A 150 -13.49 7.28 -10.86
C SER A 150 -13.67 6.19 -9.79
N GLU A 151 -13.45 6.55 -8.55
CA GLU A 151 -13.58 5.69 -7.37
C GLU A 151 -14.62 6.25 -6.37
N VAL A 152 -15.54 7.09 -6.84
CA VAL A 152 -16.60 7.67 -5.97
C VAL A 152 -17.45 6.58 -5.32
N GLY A 153 -17.75 5.48 -6.03
CA GLY A 153 -18.42 4.32 -5.46
C GLY A 153 -17.62 3.66 -4.36
N THR A 154 -16.33 3.47 -4.60
CA THR A 154 -15.39 2.92 -3.59
C THR A 154 -15.24 3.84 -2.38
N LEU A 155 -15.21 5.17 -2.59
CA LEU A 155 -15.17 6.16 -1.50
C LEU A 155 -16.37 6.01 -0.56
N LYS A 156 -17.59 5.85 -1.12
CA LYS A 156 -18.81 5.60 -0.36
C LYS A 156 -18.76 4.29 0.43
N GLU A 157 -18.21 3.25 -0.17
CA GLU A 157 -18.04 1.95 0.48
C GLU A 157 -17.03 2.04 1.63
N ILE A 158 -15.91 2.72 1.45
CA ILE A 158 -14.91 2.96 2.51
C ILE A 158 -15.57 3.68 3.70
N TYR A 159 -16.33 4.75 3.44
CA TYR A 159 -17.03 5.51 4.47
C TYR A 159 -18.04 4.63 5.24
N LYS A 160 -18.79 3.81 4.52
CA LYS A 160 -19.77 2.88 5.13
C LYS A 160 -19.09 1.82 6.02
N LEU A 161 -17.93 1.29 5.61
CA LEU A 161 -17.20 0.26 6.35
C LEU A 161 -16.45 0.84 7.56
N ASN A 162 -15.83 2.01 7.39
CA ASN A 162 -15.05 2.68 8.43
C ASN A 162 -14.98 4.19 8.19
N PRO A 163 -15.91 4.99 8.75
CA PRO A 163 -15.90 6.45 8.61
C PRO A 163 -14.65 7.12 9.17
N ALA A 164 -13.95 6.47 10.11
CA ALA A 164 -12.71 6.95 10.72
C ALA A 164 -11.44 6.44 10.00
N ASN A 165 -11.56 5.97 8.75
CA ASN A 165 -10.39 5.52 7.99
C ASN A 165 -9.49 6.71 7.63
N ASP A 166 -8.22 6.67 8.06
CA ASP A 166 -7.23 7.76 7.85
C ASP A 166 -6.99 8.13 6.38
N ALA A 167 -7.26 7.21 5.45
CA ALA A 167 -7.06 7.47 4.03
C ALA A 167 -8.32 8.03 3.32
N LEU A 168 -9.44 8.16 4.04
CA LEU A 168 -10.71 8.60 3.46
C LEU A 168 -10.59 9.99 2.83
N GLU A 169 -10.00 10.94 3.55
CA GLU A 169 -9.79 12.31 3.06
C GLU A 169 -8.87 12.32 1.82
N VAL A 170 -7.83 11.50 1.82
CA VAL A 170 -6.90 11.40 0.67
C VAL A 170 -7.63 10.90 -0.56
N VAL A 171 -8.49 9.88 -0.42
CA VAL A 171 -9.30 9.35 -1.53
C VAL A 171 -10.30 10.41 -2.01
N ALA A 172 -10.98 11.12 -1.10
CA ALA A 172 -11.93 12.17 -1.45
C ALA A 172 -11.26 13.32 -2.24
N VAL A 173 -10.13 13.85 -1.72
CA VAL A 173 -9.36 14.90 -2.41
C VAL A 173 -8.86 14.42 -3.78
N ARG A 174 -8.45 13.16 -3.88
CA ARG A 174 -8.02 12.59 -5.16
C ARG A 174 -9.17 12.52 -6.18
N GLU A 175 -10.37 12.17 -5.75
CA GLU A 175 -11.55 12.19 -6.64
C GLU A 175 -11.91 13.61 -7.10
N ILE A 176 -11.82 14.60 -6.20
CA ILE A 176 -12.00 16.02 -6.57
C ILE A 176 -10.95 16.42 -7.62
N ASN A 177 -9.68 16.15 -7.40
CA ASN A 177 -8.59 16.49 -8.34
C ASN A 177 -8.78 15.85 -9.71
N LYS A 178 -9.24 14.58 -9.76
CA LYS A 178 -9.56 13.90 -11.03
C LYS A 178 -10.70 14.61 -11.79
N LEU A 179 -11.72 15.09 -11.08
CA LEU A 179 -12.84 15.83 -11.68
C LEU A 179 -12.40 17.22 -12.13
N GLU A 180 -11.56 17.91 -11.36
CA GLU A 180 -10.98 19.20 -11.74
C GLU A 180 -10.11 19.06 -13.01
N GLU A 181 -9.26 18.06 -13.08
CA GLU A 181 -8.42 17.80 -14.23
C GLU A 181 -9.24 17.46 -15.49
N LYS A 182 -10.21 16.55 -15.37
CA LYS A 182 -10.94 16.02 -16.51
C LYS A 182 -12.12 16.86 -16.99
N TYR A 183 -12.67 17.68 -16.10
CA TYR A 183 -13.89 18.46 -16.38
C TYR A 183 -13.64 19.97 -16.35
N LEU A 184 -13.11 20.49 -15.25
CA LEU A 184 -13.02 21.93 -15.05
C LEU A 184 -11.89 22.57 -15.89
N THR A 185 -10.73 21.94 -15.90
CA THR A 185 -9.54 22.45 -16.63
C THR A 185 -9.79 22.60 -18.15
N PRO A 186 -10.41 21.65 -18.85
CA PRO A 186 -10.75 21.83 -20.27
C PRO A 186 -11.70 23.00 -20.54
N LEU A 187 -12.73 23.18 -19.69
CA LEU A 187 -13.66 24.30 -19.81
C LEU A 187 -13.00 25.65 -19.62
N LEU A 188 -12.14 25.77 -18.60
CA LEU A 188 -11.40 26.99 -18.31
C LEU A 188 -10.39 27.33 -19.43
N SER A 189 -9.78 26.33 -20.02
CA SER A 189 -8.85 26.50 -21.15
C SER A 189 -9.55 27.03 -22.40
N GLN A 190 -10.78 26.61 -22.66
CA GLN A 190 -11.61 27.13 -23.76
C GLN A 190 -12.02 28.59 -23.54
N GLN A 191 -12.37 28.98 -22.33
CA GLN A 191 -12.78 30.34 -21.97
C GLN A 191 -11.68 31.38 -22.07
N LYS A 192 -10.43 31.00 -21.86
CA LYS A 192 -9.26 31.94 -21.83
C LYS A 192 -8.52 32.09 -23.17
N GLY A 193 -9.18 31.86 -24.30
CA GLY A 193 -8.60 32.10 -25.61
C GLY A 193 -7.50 31.10 -26.02
N GLY A 194 -7.62 29.87 -25.60
CA GLY A 194 -6.82 28.74 -26.14
C GLY A 194 -5.42 28.57 -25.57
N LYS A 195 -5.04 29.32 -24.51
CA LYS A 195 -3.81 28.97 -23.77
C LYS A 195 -4.13 27.87 -22.78
N ALA A 196 -3.69 26.64 -23.08
CA ALA A 196 -3.79 25.53 -22.16
C ALA A 196 -3.15 25.91 -20.80
N LEU A 197 -3.97 25.91 -19.74
CA LEU A 197 -3.51 26.15 -18.39
C LEU A 197 -2.78 24.93 -17.82
N TYR A 198 -2.94 23.78 -18.48
CA TYR A 198 -2.36 22.52 -18.07
C TYR A 198 -2.09 21.59 -19.26
N PHE A 199 -0.96 20.90 -19.24
CA PHE A 199 -0.66 19.83 -20.20
C PHE A 199 -1.33 18.55 -19.70
N SER A 200 -2.50 18.25 -20.22
CA SER A 200 -3.03 16.88 -20.16
C SER A 200 -2.25 16.01 -21.14
N TRP A 201 -1.60 14.98 -20.64
CA TRP A 201 -1.01 13.92 -21.46
C TRP A 201 -2.17 13.05 -21.98
N GLY A 202 -2.74 13.40 -23.08
CA GLY A 202 -3.68 12.51 -23.67
C GLY A 202 -4.89 13.16 -24.33
N ASP A 203 -5.86 12.40 -24.49
CA ASP A 203 -7.00 12.37 -25.34
C ASP A 203 -7.83 13.66 -25.35
N LYS A 204 -8.32 13.98 -26.55
CA LYS A 204 -9.37 14.99 -26.72
C LYS A 204 -10.54 14.60 -25.83
N VAL A 205 -10.90 15.48 -24.93
CA VAL A 205 -12.10 15.29 -24.08
C VAL A 205 -13.31 15.22 -24.97
N THR A 206 -13.98 14.07 -25.00
CA THR A 206 -15.21 13.86 -25.77
C THR A 206 -16.41 14.39 -24.99
N ASP A 207 -17.48 14.78 -25.69
CA ASP A 207 -18.72 15.25 -25.07
C ASP A 207 -19.32 14.19 -24.12
N SER A 208 -19.18 12.90 -24.45
CA SER A 208 -19.61 11.80 -23.56
C SER A 208 -18.80 11.76 -22.27
N ALA A 209 -17.48 11.95 -22.32
CA ALA A 209 -16.65 11.98 -21.14
C ALA A 209 -16.97 13.19 -20.24
N VAL A 210 -17.31 14.33 -20.84
CA VAL A 210 -17.78 15.51 -20.09
C VAL A 210 -19.10 15.21 -19.37
N ALA A 211 -20.05 14.59 -20.05
CA ALA A 211 -21.35 14.22 -19.46
C ALA A 211 -21.19 13.24 -18.29
N GLU A 212 -20.35 12.20 -18.44
CA GLU A 212 -20.04 11.27 -17.36
C GLU A 212 -19.37 11.95 -16.15
N ASN A 213 -18.43 12.85 -16.41
CA ASN A 213 -17.76 13.60 -15.32
C ASN A 213 -18.73 14.53 -14.58
N ILE A 214 -19.72 15.13 -15.25
CA ILE A 214 -20.78 15.93 -14.61
C ILE A 214 -21.63 15.06 -13.66
N VAL A 215 -21.99 13.86 -14.11
CA VAL A 215 -22.75 12.92 -13.26
C VAL A 215 -21.93 12.53 -12.04
N MET A 216 -20.66 12.18 -12.22
CA MET A 216 -19.77 11.82 -11.11
C MET A 216 -19.55 12.98 -10.13
N ALA A 217 -19.39 14.21 -10.63
CA ALA A 217 -19.26 15.40 -9.81
C ALA A 217 -20.51 15.62 -8.93
N LYS A 218 -21.74 15.46 -9.49
CA LYS A 218 -22.98 15.56 -8.71
C LYS A 218 -23.08 14.46 -7.66
N ILE A 219 -22.70 13.22 -7.99
CA ILE A 219 -22.72 12.10 -7.05
C ILE A 219 -21.73 12.35 -5.90
N LEU A 220 -20.53 12.86 -6.19
CA LEU A 220 -19.53 13.18 -5.18
C LEU A 220 -19.99 14.36 -4.31
N MET A 221 -20.49 15.43 -4.92
CA MET A 221 -20.99 16.60 -4.20
C MET A 221 -22.11 16.22 -3.22
N ASN A 222 -23.08 15.44 -3.66
CA ASN A 222 -24.17 14.99 -2.77
C ASN A 222 -23.63 14.15 -1.62
N PHE A 223 -22.67 13.25 -1.88
CA PHE A 223 -22.06 12.44 -0.84
C PHE A 223 -21.26 13.24 0.19
N LEU A 224 -20.61 14.33 -0.23
CA LEU A 224 -19.83 15.18 0.69
C LEU A 224 -20.72 16.15 1.49
N HIS A 225 -21.97 16.37 1.05
CA HIS A 225 -22.93 17.25 1.73
C HIS A 225 -23.74 16.51 2.79
N ASP A 226 -24.02 15.22 2.57
CA ASP A 226 -24.79 14.37 3.50
C ASP A 226 -23.91 13.89 4.68
#